data_310ef030a1c388bf2f3b5762b3eded8c
#
_entry.id   310ef030a1c388bf2f3b5762b3eded8c
#
_cell.length_a   1.000
_cell.length_b   1.000
_cell.length_c   1.000
_cell.angle_alpha   90.00
_cell.angle_beta   90.00
_cell.angle_gamma   90.00
#
_symmetry.space_group_name_H-M   'P 1'
#
loop_
_entity.id
_entity.type
_entity.pdbx_description
1 polymer ?
#
loop_
_entity_poly.entity_id
_entity_poly.type
_entity_poly.pdbx_seq_one_letter_code
_entity_poly.pdbx_strand_id
1 'polypeptide(L)'
;MPSIESSWERRALARVLANVNEAAYLAGVSRQTVNQAIDRGEIRTRGRNQELRLQTDATGRKVGVAELIYLHVSNMLSTKGRKIIYKKLIHLEIDLESQPPTIELDDGVRLDITGTVHEIRARLEELARIKHLVEVNGEIRGGEPVFRGTRIPVEMIASFVQQGVPPEELLEDYPALTPESLQAATRYVELYPRRGRPKQAPWRAQEPTHVINPETAAGARDPISHR
;
A
#
# COMPACT_ATOMS: atom_id res chain seq x y z
N MET A 1 30.52 -0.27 11.47
CA MET A 1 29.84 -1.55 11.68
C MET A 1 28.93 -1.72 10.48
N PRO A 2 29.11 -2.71 9.57
CA PRO A 2 28.17 -2.95 8.51
C PRO A 2 26.88 -3.44 9.15
N SER A 3 25.76 -2.76 8.85
CA SER A 3 24.41 -3.16 9.22
C SER A 3 24.21 -4.57 8.72
N ILE A 4 23.80 -5.48 9.61
CA ILE A 4 23.38 -6.83 9.27
C ILE A 4 22.06 -6.67 8.51
N GLU A 5 22.13 -6.41 7.20
CA GLU A 5 20.97 -6.54 6.33
C GLU A 5 20.48 -7.98 6.47
N SER A 6 19.29 -8.13 6.98
CA SER A 6 18.74 -9.44 7.25
C SER A 6 18.60 -10.21 5.92
N SER A 7 18.80 -11.52 5.95
CA SER A 7 18.78 -12.38 4.75
C SER A 7 17.46 -12.31 3.97
N TRP A 8 16.36 -11.82 4.60
CA TRP A 8 15.05 -11.65 3.97
C TRP A 8 14.96 -10.36 3.13
N GLU A 9 15.66 -9.27 3.53
CA GLU A 9 15.73 -8.02 2.76
C GLU A 9 16.41 -8.26 1.41
N ARG A 10 17.54 -8.96 1.41
CA ARG A 10 18.25 -9.34 0.17
C ARG A 10 17.40 -10.20 -0.78
N ARG A 11 16.57 -11.13 -0.26
CA ARG A 11 15.68 -11.94 -1.09
C ARG A 11 14.52 -11.13 -1.67
N ALA A 12 14.03 -10.12 -0.95
CA ALA A 12 12.96 -9.24 -1.44
C ALA A 12 13.45 -8.36 -2.60
N LEU A 13 14.71 -7.92 -2.58
CA LEU A 13 15.32 -7.09 -3.61
C LEU A 13 15.63 -7.84 -4.92
N ALA A 14 15.98 -9.13 -4.84
CA ALA A 14 16.44 -9.91 -5.99
C ALA A 14 15.36 -10.26 -7.04
N ARG A 15 14.05 -10.23 -6.68
CA ARG A 15 12.94 -10.55 -7.60
C ARG A 15 11.71 -9.70 -7.31
N VAL A 16 11.82 -8.39 -7.54
CA VAL A 16 10.69 -7.48 -7.37
C VAL A 16 9.59 -7.78 -8.38
N LEU A 17 8.46 -8.24 -7.88
CA LEU A 17 7.21 -8.33 -8.62
C LEU A 17 6.12 -7.62 -7.80
N ALA A 18 5.89 -6.36 -8.14
CA ALA A 18 4.95 -5.48 -7.48
C ALA A 18 3.54 -5.59 -8.10
N ASN A 19 2.50 -5.60 -7.29
CA ASN A 19 1.14 -5.38 -7.79
C ASN A 19 0.93 -3.90 -8.17
N VAL A 20 -0.21 -3.54 -8.74
CA VAL A 20 -0.46 -2.16 -9.22
C VAL A 20 -0.32 -1.11 -8.12
N ASN A 21 -0.78 -1.39 -6.89
CA ASN A 21 -0.67 -0.44 -5.78
C ASN A 21 0.78 -0.30 -5.32
N GLU A 22 1.48 -1.42 -5.16
CA GLU A 22 2.90 -1.45 -4.83
C GLU A 22 3.74 -0.76 -5.91
N ALA A 23 3.44 -1.03 -7.19
CA ALA A 23 4.14 -0.41 -8.32
C ALA A 23 3.94 1.11 -8.34
N ALA A 24 2.74 1.59 -8.05
CA ALA A 24 2.45 3.01 -7.93
C ALA A 24 3.29 3.66 -6.82
N TYR A 25 3.34 3.02 -5.66
CA TYR A 25 4.15 3.48 -4.53
C TYR A 25 5.65 3.46 -4.84
N LEU A 26 6.16 2.33 -5.34
CA LEU A 26 7.59 2.14 -5.64
C LEU A 26 8.08 3.12 -6.71
N ALA A 27 7.30 3.33 -7.77
CA ALA A 27 7.63 4.25 -8.85
C ALA A 27 7.29 5.73 -8.51
N GLY A 28 6.61 6.02 -7.40
CA GLY A 28 6.21 7.39 -7.04
C GLY A 28 5.18 8.00 -8.00
N VAL A 29 4.29 7.19 -8.56
CA VAL A 29 3.24 7.61 -9.50
C VAL A 29 1.85 7.20 -9.00
N SER A 30 0.80 7.73 -9.62
CA SER A 30 -0.56 7.32 -9.26
C SER A 30 -0.89 5.90 -9.75
N ARG A 31 -1.82 5.21 -9.07
CA ARG A 31 -2.36 3.92 -9.55
C ARG A 31 -2.99 4.04 -10.94
N GLN A 32 -3.60 5.18 -11.22
CA GLN A 32 -4.18 5.46 -12.53
C GLN A 32 -3.09 5.48 -13.61
N THR A 33 -1.95 6.10 -13.35
CA THR A 33 -0.79 6.12 -14.25
C THR A 33 -0.31 4.70 -14.56
N VAL A 34 -0.18 3.85 -13.54
CA VAL A 34 0.23 2.44 -13.74
C VAL A 34 -0.78 1.69 -14.61
N ASN A 35 -2.08 1.79 -14.29
CA ASN A 35 -3.11 1.13 -15.09
C ASN A 35 -3.13 1.63 -16.53
N GLN A 36 -3.05 2.94 -16.77
CA GLN A 36 -2.99 3.51 -18.11
C GLN A 36 -1.77 3.02 -18.91
N ALA A 37 -0.60 2.93 -18.27
CA ALA A 37 0.60 2.40 -18.92
C ALA A 37 0.45 0.93 -19.32
N ILE A 38 -0.22 0.12 -18.49
CA ILE A 38 -0.54 -1.28 -18.78
C ILE A 38 -1.57 -1.37 -19.94
N ASP A 39 -2.66 -0.63 -19.84
CA ASP A 39 -3.78 -0.70 -20.79
C ASP A 39 -3.40 -0.17 -22.18
N ARG A 40 -2.45 0.79 -22.25
CA ARG A 40 -1.85 1.28 -23.51
C ARG A 40 -0.73 0.38 -24.05
N GLY A 41 -0.36 -0.68 -23.34
CA GLY A 41 0.75 -1.55 -23.71
C GLY A 41 2.13 -0.89 -23.63
N GLU A 42 2.26 0.20 -22.87
CA GLU A 42 3.54 0.90 -22.66
C GLU A 42 4.48 0.09 -21.78
N ILE A 43 3.94 -0.71 -20.86
CA ILE A 43 4.67 -1.64 -20.02
C ILE A 43 4.07 -3.05 -20.10
N ARG A 44 4.91 -4.05 -19.87
CA ARG A 44 4.48 -5.45 -19.79
C ARG A 44 4.16 -5.84 -18.37
N THR A 45 3.17 -6.72 -18.21
CA THR A 45 2.88 -7.35 -16.93
C THR A 45 3.27 -8.82 -16.99
N ARG A 46 3.84 -9.33 -15.92
CA ARG A 46 4.10 -10.76 -15.79
C ARG A 46 2.85 -11.43 -15.25
N GLY A 47 2.46 -12.55 -15.87
CA GLY A 47 1.24 -13.26 -15.52
C GLY A 47 1.34 -14.01 -14.18
N ARG A 48 0.20 -14.54 -13.78
CA ARG A 48 -0.09 -15.26 -12.56
C ARG A 48 0.80 -16.49 -12.38
N ASN A 49 1.85 -16.42 -11.55
CA ASN A 49 2.44 -17.63 -10.98
C ASN A 49 1.61 -18.06 -9.77
N GLN A 50 1.19 -19.33 -9.74
CA GLN A 50 0.26 -19.90 -8.77
C GLN A 50 0.75 -19.90 -7.31
N GLU A 51 2.03 -19.65 -7.06
CA GLU A 51 2.66 -19.79 -5.74
C GLU A 51 2.53 -18.58 -4.79
N LEU A 52 2.07 -17.42 -5.26
CA LEU A 52 1.93 -16.22 -4.43
C LEU A 52 0.45 -15.80 -4.25
N ARG A 53 -0.40 -16.73 -3.80
CA ARG A 53 -1.85 -16.53 -3.68
C ARG A 53 -2.31 -15.59 -2.55
N LEU A 54 -1.45 -15.07 -1.68
CA LEU A 54 -1.89 -14.46 -0.43
C LEU A 54 -2.09 -12.93 -0.44
N GLN A 55 -1.66 -12.18 -1.47
CA GLN A 55 -1.89 -10.72 -1.56
C GLN A 55 -2.00 -10.26 -3.02
N THR A 56 -2.91 -10.81 -3.79
CA THR A 56 -3.14 -10.34 -5.15
C THR A 56 -4.24 -9.27 -5.18
N ASP A 57 -3.95 -8.14 -5.85
CA ASP A 57 -5.03 -7.37 -6.43
C ASP A 57 -5.86 -8.30 -7.35
N ALA A 58 -7.15 -7.99 -7.55
CA ALA A 58 -8.06 -8.86 -8.31
C ALA A 58 -7.61 -9.09 -9.76
N THR A 59 -6.63 -8.34 -10.26
CA THR A 59 -6.16 -8.41 -11.65
C THR A 59 -5.00 -9.37 -11.84
N GLY A 60 -4.28 -9.73 -10.77
CA GLY A 60 -3.08 -10.59 -10.85
C GLY A 60 -1.94 -10.00 -11.67
N ARG A 61 -2.01 -8.72 -12.02
CA ARG A 61 -0.99 -8.01 -12.80
C ARG A 61 0.23 -7.73 -11.93
N LYS A 62 1.41 -8.14 -12.39
CA LYS A 62 2.69 -7.92 -11.70
C LYS A 62 3.63 -7.10 -12.56
N VAL A 63 4.32 -6.16 -11.94
CA VAL A 63 5.22 -5.19 -12.56
C VAL A 63 6.64 -5.44 -12.03
N GLY A 64 7.62 -5.51 -12.91
CA GLY A 64 9.03 -5.75 -12.56
C GLY A 64 9.84 -4.46 -12.42
N VAL A 65 11.14 -4.60 -12.12
CA VAL A 65 12.06 -3.46 -11.88
C VAL A 65 12.18 -2.54 -13.09
N ALA A 66 12.32 -3.09 -14.30
CA ALA A 66 12.43 -2.30 -15.52
C ALA A 66 11.20 -1.40 -15.74
N GLU A 67 10.02 -1.95 -15.47
CA GLU A 67 8.75 -1.23 -15.55
C GLU A 67 8.62 -0.17 -14.46
N LEU A 68 9.11 -0.42 -13.23
CA LEU A 68 9.12 0.57 -12.15
C LEU A 68 9.99 1.77 -12.50
N ILE A 69 11.20 1.54 -13.02
CA ILE A 69 12.08 2.61 -13.47
C ILE A 69 11.44 3.39 -14.61
N TYR A 70 10.87 2.67 -15.59
CA TYR A 70 10.15 3.31 -16.70
C TYR A 70 9.01 4.22 -16.19
N LEU A 71 8.17 3.72 -15.30
CA LEU A 71 7.07 4.50 -14.74
C LEU A 71 7.55 5.77 -14.05
N HIS A 72 8.64 5.68 -13.28
CA HIS A 72 9.22 6.82 -12.57
C HIS A 72 9.70 7.91 -13.53
N VAL A 73 10.44 7.54 -14.58
CA VAL A 73 11.04 8.51 -15.52
C VAL A 73 10.12 8.92 -16.65
N SER A 74 9.03 8.20 -16.90
CA SER A 74 8.18 8.37 -18.10
C SER A 74 7.60 9.78 -18.24
N ASN A 75 7.30 10.44 -17.11
CA ASN A 75 6.72 11.80 -17.12
C ASN A 75 7.73 12.87 -17.58
N MET A 76 9.02 12.59 -17.52
CA MET A 76 10.10 13.50 -17.92
C MET A 76 10.47 13.36 -19.42
N LEU A 77 9.91 12.34 -20.09
CA LEU A 77 10.32 11.96 -21.44
C LEU A 77 9.24 12.23 -22.49
N SER A 78 9.68 12.61 -23.70
CA SER A 78 8.83 12.65 -24.87
C SER A 78 8.30 11.26 -25.23
N THR A 79 7.25 11.18 -26.06
CA THR A 79 6.69 9.90 -26.51
C THR A 79 7.73 9.02 -27.22
N LYS A 80 8.64 9.61 -28.01
CA LYS A 80 9.76 8.91 -28.64
C LYS A 80 10.73 8.39 -27.60
N GLY A 81 11.13 9.23 -26.64
CA GLY A 81 12.03 8.89 -25.54
C GLY A 81 11.50 7.75 -24.68
N ARG A 82 10.20 7.72 -24.37
CA ARG A 82 9.55 6.62 -23.61
C ARG A 82 9.71 5.26 -24.29
N LYS A 83 9.50 5.19 -25.61
CA LYS A 83 9.64 3.93 -26.36
C LYS A 83 11.09 3.43 -26.34
N ILE A 84 12.05 4.36 -26.50
CA ILE A 84 13.47 4.02 -26.53
C ILE A 84 13.94 3.52 -25.16
N ILE A 85 13.62 4.27 -24.09
CA ILE A 85 14.06 3.90 -22.75
C ILE A 85 13.50 2.56 -22.31
N TYR A 86 12.20 2.31 -22.54
CA TYR A 86 11.60 1.04 -22.16
C TYR A 86 12.24 -0.14 -22.88
N LYS A 87 12.49 -0.02 -24.19
CA LYS A 87 13.20 -1.05 -24.96
C LYS A 87 14.59 -1.34 -24.41
N LYS A 88 15.31 -0.32 -23.94
CA LYS A 88 16.64 -0.51 -23.32
C LYS A 88 16.53 -1.13 -21.94
N LEU A 89 15.61 -0.65 -21.08
CA LEU A 89 15.42 -1.15 -19.72
C LEU A 89 15.08 -2.65 -19.67
N ILE A 90 14.25 -3.15 -20.56
CA ILE A 90 13.86 -4.58 -20.58
C ILE A 90 14.99 -5.53 -20.97
N HIS A 91 16.06 -5.01 -21.60
CA HIS A 91 17.25 -5.77 -21.96
C HIS A 91 18.39 -5.62 -20.96
N LEU A 92 18.25 -4.73 -19.98
CA LEU A 92 19.23 -4.55 -18.91
C LEU A 92 18.86 -5.44 -17.72
N GLU A 93 19.79 -6.24 -17.26
CA GLU A 93 19.71 -6.87 -15.95
C GLU A 93 20.05 -5.80 -14.91
N ILE A 94 19.01 -5.13 -14.39
CA ILE A 94 19.18 -4.09 -13.40
C ILE A 94 19.16 -4.75 -12.01
N ASP A 95 20.33 -4.75 -11.40
CA ASP A 95 20.49 -5.08 -10.00
C ASP A 95 20.33 -3.80 -9.18
N LEU A 96 19.38 -3.81 -8.24
CA LEU A 96 19.12 -2.67 -7.37
C LEU A 96 20.24 -2.46 -6.31
N GLU A 97 21.11 -3.45 -6.11
CA GLU A 97 22.22 -3.36 -5.14
C GLU A 97 23.52 -2.82 -5.78
N SER A 98 23.64 -2.94 -7.10
CA SER A 98 24.79 -2.44 -7.84
C SER A 98 24.58 -1.02 -8.35
N GLN A 99 25.68 -0.36 -8.75
CA GLN A 99 25.58 0.95 -9.39
C GLN A 99 24.87 0.81 -10.73
N PRO A 100 23.74 1.49 -10.95
CA PRO A 100 22.98 1.35 -12.17
C PRO A 100 23.75 1.93 -13.36
N PRO A 101 23.64 1.31 -14.55
CA PRO A 101 24.29 1.82 -15.74
C PRO A 101 23.63 3.13 -16.22
N THR A 102 24.43 4.03 -16.78
CA THR A 102 23.91 5.18 -17.54
C THR A 102 23.27 4.68 -18.83
N ILE A 103 22.05 5.12 -19.13
CA ILE A 103 21.30 4.71 -20.33
C ILE A 103 21.47 5.78 -21.40
N GLU A 104 22.10 5.42 -22.51
CA GLU A 104 22.16 6.32 -23.67
C GLU A 104 20.82 6.27 -24.41
N LEU A 105 20.23 7.44 -24.62
CA LEU A 105 19.10 7.64 -25.53
C LEU A 105 19.65 8.00 -26.93
N ASP A 106 18.78 8.11 -27.93
CA ASP A 106 19.19 8.57 -29.25
C ASP A 106 19.74 10.01 -29.18
N ASP A 107 20.62 10.38 -30.12
CA ASP A 107 21.20 11.71 -30.28
C ASP A 107 22.18 12.14 -29.15
N GLY A 108 22.84 11.17 -28.48
CA GLY A 108 23.89 11.48 -27.48
C GLY A 108 23.34 11.92 -26.13
N VAL A 109 22.02 11.89 -25.91
CA VAL A 109 21.41 12.14 -24.60
C VAL A 109 21.65 10.95 -23.69
N ARG A 110 22.22 11.19 -22.52
CA ARG A 110 22.43 10.18 -21.47
C ARG A 110 21.44 10.40 -20.34
N LEU A 111 20.75 9.34 -19.95
CA LEU A 111 19.88 9.33 -18.78
C LEU A 111 20.60 8.63 -17.62
N ASP A 112 20.89 9.39 -16.58
CA ASP A 112 21.33 8.85 -15.31
C ASP A 112 20.11 8.41 -14.49
N ILE A 113 20.03 7.12 -14.21
CA ILE A 113 18.94 6.52 -13.42
C ILE A 113 19.36 6.23 -11.98
N THR A 114 20.51 6.67 -11.55
CA THR A 114 21.07 6.39 -10.19
C THR A 114 20.09 6.87 -9.12
N GLY A 115 19.63 8.12 -9.19
CA GLY A 115 18.65 8.66 -8.25
C GLY A 115 17.36 7.86 -8.23
N THR A 116 16.84 7.50 -9.41
CA THR A 116 15.62 6.68 -9.55
C THR A 116 15.76 5.32 -8.88
N VAL A 117 16.88 4.64 -9.10
CA VAL A 117 17.15 3.33 -8.49
C VAL A 117 17.26 3.43 -6.98
N HIS A 118 17.94 4.45 -6.47
CA HIS A 118 18.02 4.70 -5.02
C HIS A 118 16.64 4.96 -4.38
N GLU A 119 15.80 5.76 -5.02
CA GLU A 119 14.45 6.01 -4.51
C GLU A 119 13.58 4.74 -4.52
N ILE A 120 13.60 3.98 -5.61
CA ILE A 120 12.86 2.72 -5.71
C ILE A 120 13.36 1.74 -4.66
N ARG A 121 14.66 1.63 -4.45
CA ARG A 121 15.26 0.78 -3.42
C ARG A 121 14.79 1.18 -2.02
N ALA A 122 14.88 2.44 -1.64
CA ALA A 122 14.45 2.91 -0.33
C ALA A 122 12.97 2.62 -0.05
N ARG A 123 12.09 2.84 -1.04
CA ARG A 123 10.66 2.51 -0.94
C ARG A 123 10.43 1.00 -0.88
N LEU A 124 11.24 0.21 -1.56
CA LEU A 124 11.15 -1.25 -1.52
C LEU A 124 11.54 -1.80 -0.15
N GLU A 125 12.59 -1.25 0.47
CA GLU A 125 12.99 -1.60 1.83
C GLU A 125 11.88 -1.24 2.84
N GLU A 126 11.26 -0.06 2.71
CA GLU A 126 10.11 0.34 3.52
C GLU A 126 8.93 -0.63 3.32
N LEU A 127 8.58 -0.97 2.07
CA LEU A 127 7.53 -1.93 1.77
C LEU A 127 7.82 -3.32 2.36
N ALA A 128 9.07 -3.76 2.32
CA ALA A 128 9.49 -5.03 2.89
C ALA A 128 9.34 -5.03 4.43
N ARG A 129 9.70 -3.94 5.11
CA ARG A 129 9.48 -3.77 6.56
C ARG A 129 7.99 -3.82 6.90
N ILE A 130 7.14 -3.09 6.18
CA ILE A 130 5.69 -3.11 6.38
C ILE A 130 5.14 -4.54 6.24
N LYS A 131 5.52 -5.25 5.19
CA LYS A 131 5.11 -6.65 4.97
C LYS A 131 5.64 -7.61 6.05
N HIS A 132 6.79 -7.31 6.63
CA HIS A 132 7.32 -8.10 7.73
C HIS A 132 6.52 -7.92 9.02
N LEU A 133 6.05 -6.72 9.30
CA LEU A 133 5.26 -6.39 10.49
C LEU A 133 3.81 -6.87 10.40
N VAL A 134 3.28 -7.11 9.21
CA VAL A 134 1.88 -7.49 8.99
C VAL A 134 1.76 -8.95 8.58
N GLU A 135 0.75 -9.62 9.11
CA GLU A 135 0.37 -10.99 8.78
C GLU A 135 -1.06 -11.05 8.29
N VAL A 136 -1.29 -11.84 7.23
CA VAL A 136 -2.62 -12.15 6.70
C VAL A 136 -2.78 -13.65 6.70
N ASN A 137 -3.54 -14.17 7.66
CA ASN A 137 -3.78 -15.59 7.85
C ASN A 137 -5.27 -15.85 8.03
N GLY A 138 -5.85 -16.73 7.21
CA GLY A 138 -7.28 -17.05 7.25
C GLY A 138 -7.77 -17.60 8.60
N GLU A 139 -6.88 -18.23 9.38
CA GLU A 139 -7.17 -18.72 10.73
C GLU A 139 -7.20 -17.60 11.80
N ILE A 140 -6.60 -16.45 11.48
CA ILE A 140 -6.57 -15.28 12.37
C ILE A 140 -7.61 -14.28 11.86
N ARG A 141 -8.66 -14.02 12.65
CA ARG A 141 -9.71 -13.05 12.36
C ARG A 141 -10.31 -13.15 10.94
N GLY A 142 -10.33 -14.36 10.37
CA GLY A 142 -10.88 -14.59 9.04
C GLY A 142 -10.05 -13.99 7.90
N GLY A 143 -8.74 -13.84 8.08
CA GLY A 143 -7.83 -13.28 7.08
C GLY A 143 -7.76 -11.74 7.10
N GLU A 144 -8.26 -11.11 8.15
CA GLU A 144 -8.04 -9.68 8.37
C GLU A 144 -6.54 -9.43 8.62
N PRO A 145 -5.91 -8.41 7.98
CA PRO A 145 -4.53 -8.06 8.26
C PRO A 145 -4.33 -7.68 9.74
N VAL A 146 -3.40 -8.35 10.40
CA VAL A 146 -3.03 -8.12 11.81
C VAL A 146 -1.54 -7.88 11.93
N PHE A 147 -1.11 -7.26 13.02
CA PHE A 147 0.32 -7.21 13.32
C PHE A 147 0.81 -8.61 13.67
N ARG A 148 1.96 -8.97 13.11
CA ARG A 148 2.57 -10.30 13.22
C ARG A 148 2.71 -10.73 14.68
N GLY A 149 2.30 -11.96 14.97
CA GLY A 149 2.31 -12.51 16.32
C GLY A 149 1.23 -11.96 17.25
N THR A 150 0.28 -11.18 16.74
CA THR A 150 -0.83 -10.61 17.50
C THR A 150 -2.18 -10.89 16.84
N ARG A 151 -3.27 -10.48 17.48
CA ARG A 151 -4.61 -10.40 16.87
C ARG A 151 -5.09 -8.93 16.68
N ILE A 152 -4.17 -7.97 16.73
CA ILE A 152 -4.47 -6.54 16.61
C ILE A 152 -4.61 -6.19 15.13
N PRO A 153 -5.80 -5.74 14.66
CA PRO A 153 -5.99 -5.39 13.26
C PRO A 153 -5.20 -4.14 12.88
N VAL A 154 -4.51 -4.21 11.75
CA VAL A 154 -3.74 -3.07 11.22
C VAL A 154 -4.65 -1.87 10.93
N GLU A 155 -5.83 -2.10 10.36
CA GLU A 155 -6.79 -1.04 10.03
C GLU A 155 -7.32 -0.30 11.26
N MET A 156 -7.49 -1.01 12.38
CA MET A 156 -7.93 -0.41 13.64
C MET A 156 -6.90 0.62 14.15
N ILE A 157 -5.64 0.23 14.19
CA ILE A 157 -4.55 1.12 14.61
C ILE A 157 -4.38 2.28 13.62
N ALA A 158 -4.43 2.01 12.30
CA ALA A 158 -4.39 3.08 11.31
C ALA A 158 -5.53 4.10 11.49
N SER A 159 -6.74 3.61 11.86
CA SER A 159 -7.89 4.48 12.14
C SER A 159 -7.66 5.36 13.37
N PHE A 160 -7.09 4.83 14.45
CA PHE A 160 -6.76 5.61 15.63
C PHE A 160 -5.71 6.69 15.35
N VAL A 161 -4.64 6.34 14.62
CA VAL A 161 -3.62 7.31 14.17
C VAL A 161 -4.26 8.41 13.31
N GLN A 162 -5.16 8.07 12.38
CA GLN A 162 -5.86 9.05 11.55
C GLN A 162 -6.82 9.95 12.34
N GLN A 163 -7.37 9.46 13.45
CA GLN A 163 -8.21 10.23 14.38
C GLN A 163 -7.38 11.12 15.32
N GLY A 164 -6.05 11.06 15.24
CA GLY A 164 -5.14 11.89 16.04
C GLY A 164 -4.92 11.37 17.46
N VAL A 165 -5.19 10.09 17.74
CA VAL A 165 -4.84 9.48 19.03
C VAL A 165 -3.32 9.53 19.20
N PRO A 166 -2.80 10.04 20.34
CA PRO A 166 -1.37 10.15 20.59
C PRO A 166 -0.66 8.79 20.49
N PRO A 167 0.52 8.72 19.85
CA PRO A 167 1.27 7.47 19.75
C PRO A 167 1.57 6.82 21.09
N GLU A 168 1.84 7.62 22.12
CA GLU A 168 2.14 7.18 23.49
C GLU A 168 0.96 6.42 24.07
N GLU A 169 -0.26 6.93 23.93
CA GLU A 169 -1.50 6.31 24.39
C GLU A 169 -1.75 4.98 23.67
N LEU A 170 -1.51 4.94 22.34
CA LEU A 170 -1.65 3.70 21.58
C LEU A 170 -0.64 2.62 22.00
N LEU A 171 0.57 3.02 22.37
CA LEU A 171 1.60 2.07 22.83
C LEU A 171 1.36 1.60 24.28
N GLU A 172 0.71 2.42 25.12
CA GLU A 172 0.26 2.02 26.45
C GLU A 172 -0.91 1.02 26.34
N ASP A 173 -1.90 1.29 25.49
CA ASP A 173 -3.06 0.42 25.29
C ASP A 173 -2.71 -0.89 24.57
N TYR A 174 -1.71 -0.86 23.68
CA TYR A 174 -1.26 -1.99 22.87
C TYR A 174 0.24 -2.26 23.04
N PRO A 175 0.69 -2.78 24.19
CA PRO A 175 2.12 -2.97 24.49
C PRO A 175 2.88 -3.91 23.52
N ALA A 176 2.14 -4.70 22.73
CA ALA A 176 2.72 -5.55 21.68
C ALA A 176 3.15 -4.78 20.43
N LEU A 177 2.77 -3.51 20.32
CA LEU A 177 3.12 -2.67 19.17
C LEU A 177 4.36 -1.83 19.47
N THR A 178 4.99 -1.38 18.39
CA THR A 178 6.14 -0.47 18.43
C THR A 178 5.80 0.82 17.66
N PRO A 179 6.54 1.91 17.85
CA PRO A 179 6.35 3.12 17.04
C PRO A 179 6.41 2.85 15.54
N GLU A 180 7.24 1.90 15.10
CA GLU A 180 7.33 1.46 13.71
C GLU A 180 6.01 0.78 13.26
N SER A 181 5.36 0.02 14.15
CA SER A 181 4.06 -0.59 13.85
C SER A 181 2.97 0.45 13.55
N LEU A 182 2.97 1.58 14.27
CA LEU A 182 2.00 2.66 14.04
C LEU A 182 2.20 3.30 12.66
N GLN A 183 3.45 3.55 12.27
CA GLN A 183 3.78 4.07 10.94
C GLN A 183 3.41 3.05 9.85
N ALA A 184 3.76 1.77 10.06
CA ALA A 184 3.42 0.69 9.14
C ALA A 184 1.92 0.53 8.95
N ALA A 185 1.09 0.73 10.00
CA ALA A 185 -0.38 0.67 9.90
C ALA A 185 -0.92 1.67 8.88
N THR A 186 -0.53 2.93 8.99
CA THR A 186 -0.99 3.99 8.09
C THR A 186 -0.57 3.69 6.65
N ARG A 187 0.70 3.34 6.44
CA ARG A 187 1.20 2.98 5.10
C ARG A 187 0.53 1.74 4.53
N TYR A 188 0.28 0.73 5.37
CA TYR A 188 -0.36 -0.49 4.92
C TYR A 188 -1.77 -0.23 4.35
N VAL A 189 -2.60 0.55 5.02
CA VAL A 189 -3.97 0.83 4.54
C VAL A 189 -3.99 1.71 3.28
N GLU A 190 -3.00 2.60 3.10
CA GLU A 190 -2.82 3.36 1.87
C GLU A 190 -2.48 2.45 0.67
N LEU A 191 -1.58 1.48 0.90
CA LEU A 191 -1.12 0.54 -0.13
C LEU A 191 -2.16 -0.54 -0.45
N TYR A 192 -2.91 -0.99 0.56
CA TYR A 192 -3.86 -2.09 0.46
C TYR A 192 -5.26 -1.68 0.95
N PRO A 193 -5.89 -0.67 0.30
CA PRO A 193 -7.21 -0.24 0.70
C PRO A 193 -8.20 -1.39 0.58
N ARG A 194 -9.02 -1.58 1.60
CA ARG A 194 -10.07 -2.60 1.57
C ARG A 194 -11.03 -2.36 0.40
N ARG A 195 -11.35 -3.42 -0.30
CA ARG A 195 -12.41 -3.43 -1.30
C ARG A 195 -13.71 -3.75 -0.58
N GLY A 196 -14.71 -2.92 -0.72
CA GLY A 196 -16.05 -3.14 -0.16
C GLY A 196 -16.73 -1.82 0.20
N ARG A 197 -17.98 -1.93 0.65
CA ARG A 197 -18.74 -0.79 1.19
C ARG A 197 -17.99 -0.28 2.41
N PRO A 198 -17.74 1.05 2.55
CA PRO A 198 -17.17 1.64 3.76
C PRO A 198 -17.97 1.12 4.96
N LYS A 199 -17.29 0.67 6.02
CA LYS A 199 -17.97 0.38 7.28
C LYS A 199 -18.66 1.68 7.68
N GLN A 200 -19.98 1.64 7.89
CA GLN A 200 -20.67 2.77 8.49
C GLN A 200 -20.01 3.09 9.81
N ALA A 201 -19.80 4.40 10.04
CA ALA A 201 -19.27 4.86 11.33
C ALA A 201 -20.05 4.18 12.47
N PRO A 202 -19.38 3.78 13.58
CA PRO A 202 -20.08 3.22 14.72
C PRO A 202 -21.26 4.12 15.07
N TRP A 203 -22.40 3.51 15.44
CA TRP A 203 -23.65 4.22 15.78
C TRP A 203 -23.46 5.37 16.81
N ARG A 204 -22.37 5.34 17.59
CA ARG A 204 -21.98 6.41 18.53
C ARG A 204 -21.56 7.74 17.86
N ALA A 205 -21.24 7.74 16.57
CA ALA A 205 -20.87 8.95 15.83
C ALA A 205 -22.10 9.63 15.17
N GLN A 206 -23.28 9.04 15.26
CA GLN A 206 -24.53 9.68 14.84
C GLN A 206 -25.12 10.34 16.09
N GLU A 207 -25.20 11.67 16.10
CA GLU A 207 -26.01 12.37 17.07
C GLU A 207 -27.44 11.80 16.99
N PRO A 208 -28.07 11.43 18.14
CA PRO A 208 -29.41 10.89 18.12
C PRO A 208 -30.34 11.92 17.51
N THR A 209 -30.93 11.59 16.36
CA THR A 209 -31.83 12.46 15.59
C THR A 209 -33.14 12.76 16.34
N HIS A 210 -33.41 12.07 17.43
CA HIS A 210 -34.52 12.29 18.33
C HIS A 210 -34.14 12.05 19.80
N VAL A 211 -34.03 13.11 20.56
CA VAL A 211 -34.07 13.05 22.03
C VAL A 211 -35.55 12.97 22.41
N ILE A 212 -36.00 11.80 22.81
CA ILE A 212 -37.33 11.66 23.42
C ILE A 212 -37.21 12.31 24.82
N ASN A 213 -37.76 13.52 24.94
CA ASN A 213 -37.81 14.21 26.22
C ASN A 213 -38.83 13.48 27.09
N PRO A 214 -38.43 12.88 28.24
CA PRO A 214 -39.36 12.09 29.08
C PRO A 214 -40.52 12.91 29.64
N GLU A 215 -40.40 14.25 29.66
CA GLU A 215 -41.47 15.12 30.09
C GLU A 215 -42.63 15.24 29.09
N THR A 216 -42.41 14.98 27.79
CA THR A 216 -43.47 14.99 26.77
C THR A 216 -44.21 13.67 26.65
N ALA A 217 -43.71 12.59 27.22
CA ALA A 217 -44.34 11.27 27.19
C ALA A 217 -45.38 11.07 28.34
N ALA A 218 -45.39 11.95 29.32
CA ALA A 218 -46.30 11.84 30.47
C ALA A 218 -47.66 12.50 30.26
N GLY A 219 -47.91 13.18 29.13
CA GLY A 219 -49.14 13.99 28.88
C GLY A 219 -50.21 13.33 28.04
N ALA A 220 -50.03 12.15 27.50
CA ALA A 220 -51.04 11.49 26.67
C ALA A 220 -51.73 10.34 27.41
N ARG A 221 -52.52 10.67 28.40
CA ARG A 221 -53.56 9.76 28.91
C ARG A 221 -54.86 10.17 28.24
N ASP A 222 -55.29 9.43 27.25
CA ASP A 222 -56.64 9.51 26.70
C ASP A 222 -57.66 9.09 27.77
N PRO A 223 -58.73 9.86 28.00
CA PRO A 223 -59.80 9.43 28.89
C PRO A 223 -60.61 8.37 28.17
N ILE A 224 -60.65 7.17 28.75
CA ILE A 224 -61.53 6.09 28.35
C ILE A 224 -62.97 6.57 28.59
N SER A 225 -63.68 6.84 27.50
CA SER A 225 -65.11 7.11 27.48
C SER A 225 -65.85 5.78 27.50
N HIS A 226 -66.44 5.47 28.68
CA HIS A 226 -67.50 4.45 28.75
C HIS A 226 -68.80 5.00 28.17
N ARG A 227 -69.29 4.35 27.14
CA ARG A 227 -70.75 4.10 26.89
C ARG A 227 -70.91 2.81 26.08
#